data_5971d901d33ebc7357fa61eee675ba84
#
_entry.id   5971d901d33ebc7357fa61eee675ba84
#
_cell.length_a   1.000
_cell.length_b   1.000
_cell.length_c   1.000
_cell.angle_alpha   90.00
_cell.angle_beta   90.00
_cell.angle_gamma   90.00
#
_symmetry.space_group_name_H-M   'P 1'
#
loop_
_entity.id
_entity.type
_entity.pdbx_description
1 polymer ?
#
loop_
_entity_poly.entity_id
_entity_poly.type
_entity_poly.pdbx_seq_one_letter_code
_entity_poly.pdbx_strand_id
1 'polypeptide(L)'
;MAETSKKPRLMRLAPILGIGLVALIGAILLRDTLSFDALAENREALTAFRDAHYVVTAAAFMLAYTAIVGFSLPGATIATLTGGFLFGIFPGALFNVLAATLGATLIFLAARYGLGDRLSRRMDASEGMVRKIKTGIDENQWSMLFLIRLVPAVPFFVANLVPALVNVPLYRFFVSTALGIVPGAVVYTSVGAGLGEVFAKGETPNLGIIFEPHILLPILGLCALAILPVILNAVRGKKGI
;
A
#
# COMPACT_ATOMS: atom_id res chain seq x y z
N MET A 1 20.87 -35.98 -16.36
CA MET A 1 20.23 -35.86 -15.05
C MET A 1 20.78 -34.60 -14.38
N ALA A 2 20.06 -33.49 -14.43
CA ALA A 2 20.48 -32.26 -13.77
C ALA A 2 19.90 -32.27 -12.34
N GLU A 3 20.77 -32.42 -11.37
CA GLU A 3 20.48 -32.32 -9.94
C GLU A 3 20.01 -30.89 -9.62
N THR A 4 18.71 -30.68 -9.46
CA THR A 4 18.17 -29.42 -8.97
C THR A 4 18.54 -29.27 -7.51
N SER A 5 19.65 -28.59 -7.26
CA SER A 5 20.13 -28.19 -5.93
C SER A 5 18.97 -27.47 -5.19
N LYS A 6 18.30 -28.19 -4.29
CA LYS A 6 17.32 -27.59 -3.36
C LYS A 6 18.05 -26.67 -2.41
N LYS A 7 18.03 -25.36 -2.72
CA LYS A 7 18.56 -24.32 -1.80
C LYS A 7 18.03 -24.58 -0.38
N PRO A 8 18.89 -24.51 0.65
CA PRO A 8 18.48 -24.81 2.03
C PRO A 8 17.34 -23.88 2.48
N ARG A 9 16.46 -24.43 3.32
CA ARG A 9 15.21 -23.80 3.79
C ARG A 9 15.40 -22.38 4.33
N LEU A 10 16.52 -22.13 5.00
CA LEU A 10 16.88 -20.81 5.53
C LEU A 10 17.10 -19.77 4.42
N MET A 11 17.78 -20.14 3.32
CA MET A 11 18.05 -19.21 2.22
C MET A 11 16.78 -18.72 1.51
N ARG A 12 15.70 -19.50 1.51
CA ARG A 12 14.41 -19.10 0.93
C ARG A 12 13.62 -18.16 1.84
N LEU A 13 13.80 -18.25 3.16
CA LEU A 13 13.14 -17.39 4.14
C LEU A 13 13.94 -16.11 4.41
N ALA A 14 15.22 -16.08 4.03
CA ALA A 14 16.12 -14.95 4.30
C ALA A 14 15.54 -13.58 3.87
N PRO A 15 14.92 -13.40 2.69
CA PRO A 15 14.37 -12.08 2.31
C PRO A 15 13.27 -11.61 3.25
N ILE A 16 12.37 -12.51 3.66
CA ILE A 16 11.23 -12.15 4.53
C ILE A 16 11.67 -11.98 5.97
N LEU A 17 12.58 -12.83 6.45
CA LEU A 17 13.17 -12.66 7.78
C LEU A 17 13.96 -11.35 7.84
N GLY A 18 14.68 -11.01 6.76
CA GLY A 18 15.35 -9.72 6.62
C GLY A 18 14.38 -8.54 6.64
N ILE A 19 13.30 -8.61 5.86
CA ILE A 19 12.25 -7.59 5.89
C ILE A 19 11.61 -7.49 7.28
N GLY A 20 11.26 -8.62 7.92
CA GLY A 20 10.68 -8.64 9.26
C GLY A 20 11.62 -8.05 10.33
N LEU A 21 12.91 -8.36 10.25
CA LEU A 21 13.90 -7.80 11.15
C LEU A 21 14.06 -6.29 10.95
N VAL A 22 14.19 -5.84 9.69
CA VAL A 22 14.26 -4.41 9.36
C VAL A 22 12.98 -3.69 9.76
N ALA A 23 11.80 -4.33 9.56
CA ALA A 23 10.52 -3.78 10.01
C ALA A 23 10.49 -3.60 11.53
N LEU A 24 10.94 -4.59 12.30
CA LEU A 24 10.98 -4.52 13.76
C LEU A 24 11.96 -3.45 14.26
N ILE A 25 13.18 -3.46 13.76
CA ILE A 25 14.20 -2.47 14.10
C ILE A 25 13.74 -1.07 13.68
N GLY A 26 13.23 -0.92 12.45
CA GLY A 26 12.72 0.35 11.94
C GLY A 26 11.52 0.86 12.74
N ALA A 27 10.61 -0.03 13.16
CA ALA A 27 9.47 0.36 14.00
C ALA A 27 9.91 0.93 15.36
N ILE A 28 11.00 0.40 15.91
CA ILE A 28 11.54 0.87 17.20
C ILE A 28 12.33 2.17 17.02
N LEU A 29 13.24 2.22 16.03
CA LEU A 29 14.16 3.35 15.86
C LEU A 29 13.52 4.56 15.19
N LEU A 30 12.52 4.36 14.31
CA LEU A 30 11.89 5.43 13.53
C LEU A 30 10.55 5.88 14.10
N ARG A 31 10.11 5.32 15.24
CA ARG A 31 8.83 5.64 15.84
C ARG A 31 8.65 7.14 16.08
N ASP A 32 9.65 7.77 16.65
CA ASP A 32 9.61 9.18 17.00
C ASP A 32 9.87 10.07 15.78
N THR A 33 10.68 9.60 14.84
CA THR A 33 11.00 10.33 13.60
C THR A 33 9.84 10.30 12.58
N LEU A 34 9.10 9.18 12.50
CA LEU A 34 7.91 9.02 11.67
C LEU A 34 6.65 9.39 12.46
N SER A 35 6.61 10.61 12.97
CA SER A 35 5.52 11.17 13.78
C SER A 35 5.06 12.52 13.23
N PHE A 36 3.85 12.94 13.61
CA PHE A 36 3.35 14.27 13.29
C PHE A 36 4.14 15.37 13.98
N ASP A 37 4.57 15.12 15.21
CA ASP A 37 5.36 16.07 16.00
C ASP A 37 6.70 16.33 15.32
N ALA A 38 7.41 15.28 14.89
CA ALA A 38 8.66 15.41 14.15
C ALA A 38 8.48 16.17 12.83
N LEU A 39 7.36 15.94 12.11
CA LEU A 39 7.06 16.67 10.88
C LEU A 39 6.77 18.16 11.18
N ALA A 40 6.02 18.45 12.24
CA ALA A 40 5.71 19.81 12.65
C ALA A 40 6.96 20.58 13.11
N GLU A 41 7.81 19.96 13.93
CA GLU A 41 9.05 20.56 14.44
C GLU A 41 10.06 20.86 13.33
N ASN A 42 10.15 19.97 12.32
CA ASN A 42 11.12 20.12 11.23
C ASN A 42 10.55 20.79 9.97
N ARG A 43 9.33 21.31 10.01
CA ARG A 43 8.61 21.83 8.84
C ARG A 43 9.38 22.89 8.06
N GLU A 44 10.00 23.84 8.75
CA GLU A 44 10.74 24.95 8.13
C GLU A 44 12.02 24.46 7.44
N ALA A 45 12.77 23.58 8.10
CA ALA A 45 13.96 22.98 7.53
C ALA A 45 13.65 22.12 6.30
N LEU A 46 12.57 21.32 6.37
CA LEU A 46 12.12 20.46 5.26
C LEU A 46 11.67 21.28 4.05
N THR A 47 10.92 22.36 4.27
CA THR A 47 10.46 23.22 3.17
C THR A 47 11.60 24.03 2.57
N ALA A 48 12.51 24.57 3.39
CA ALA A 48 13.69 25.28 2.91
C ALA A 48 14.62 24.37 2.10
N PHE A 49 14.82 23.12 2.55
CA PHE A 49 15.61 22.14 1.81
C PHE A 49 14.95 21.77 0.48
N ARG A 50 13.61 21.55 0.48
CA ARG A 50 12.85 21.30 -0.75
C ARG A 50 13.00 22.44 -1.75
N ASP A 51 12.87 23.70 -1.29
CA ASP A 51 12.93 24.87 -2.18
C ASP A 51 14.33 25.05 -2.79
N ALA A 52 15.38 24.74 -2.01
CA ALA A 52 16.76 24.77 -2.49
C ALA A 52 17.12 23.57 -3.41
N HIS A 53 16.53 22.39 -3.16
CA HIS A 53 16.95 21.12 -3.78
C HIS A 53 15.76 20.23 -4.19
N TYR A 54 14.81 20.76 -4.95
CA TYR A 54 13.54 20.08 -5.26
C TYR A 54 13.67 18.64 -5.76
N VAL A 55 14.51 18.41 -6.78
CA VAL A 55 14.68 17.08 -7.39
C VAL A 55 15.30 16.07 -6.40
N VAL A 56 16.27 16.53 -5.62
CA VAL A 56 16.92 15.67 -4.59
C VAL A 56 15.92 15.31 -3.51
N THR A 57 15.12 16.29 -3.06
CA THR A 57 14.07 16.08 -2.05
C THR A 57 13.02 15.10 -2.57
N ALA A 58 12.55 15.26 -3.81
CA ALA A 58 11.59 14.35 -4.41
C ALA A 58 12.13 12.91 -4.53
N ALA A 59 13.37 12.76 -4.99
CA ALA A 59 14.02 11.45 -5.10
C ALA A 59 14.23 10.80 -3.73
N ALA A 60 14.76 11.54 -2.75
CA ALA A 60 14.96 11.05 -1.39
C ALA A 60 13.63 10.67 -0.72
N PHE A 61 12.59 11.48 -0.87
CA PHE A 61 11.24 11.18 -0.39
C PHE A 61 10.69 9.89 -0.99
N MET A 62 10.74 9.75 -2.32
CA MET A 62 10.25 8.55 -3.00
C MET A 62 11.01 7.29 -2.58
N LEU A 63 12.33 7.36 -2.40
CA LEU A 63 13.14 6.26 -1.91
C LEU A 63 12.78 5.89 -0.47
N ALA A 64 12.68 6.88 0.41
CA ALA A 64 12.29 6.67 1.81
C ALA A 64 10.88 6.05 1.91
N TYR A 65 9.91 6.59 1.16
CA TYR A 65 8.55 6.05 1.16
C TYR A 65 8.49 4.63 0.56
N THR A 66 9.21 4.37 -0.52
CA THR A 66 9.35 3.01 -1.08
C THR A 66 9.91 2.04 -0.04
N ALA A 67 10.90 2.46 0.75
CA ALA A 67 11.45 1.66 1.83
C ALA A 67 10.44 1.44 2.97
N ILE A 68 9.73 2.48 3.42
CA ILE A 68 8.68 2.36 4.44
C ILE A 68 7.65 1.31 4.03
N VAL A 69 7.15 1.38 2.80
CA VAL A 69 6.16 0.42 2.28
C VAL A 69 6.78 -0.95 2.05
N GLY A 70 7.94 -1.03 1.41
CA GLY A 70 8.61 -2.29 1.06
C GLY A 70 9.07 -3.12 2.26
N PHE A 71 9.42 -2.46 3.35
CA PHE A 71 9.74 -3.10 4.62
C PHE A 71 8.56 -3.18 5.59
N SER A 72 7.35 -2.75 5.15
CA SER A 72 6.15 -2.69 5.99
C SER A 72 6.35 -1.93 7.30
N LEU A 73 7.13 -0.85 7.27
CA LEU A 73 7.36 0.00 8.42
C LEU A 73 6.08 0.76 8.80
N PRO A 74 5.84 1.05 10.07
CA PRO A 74 4.81 1.99 10.47
C PRO A 74 5.14 3.39 9.92
N GLY A 75 4.12 4.21 9.64
CA GLY A 75 4.31 5.58 9.17
C GLY A 75 3.98 5.81 7.68
N ALA A 76 3.45 4.82 6.96
CA ALA A 76 3.04 5.01 5.56
C ALA A 76 2.02 6.16 5.39
N THR A 77 1.09 6.33 6.33
CA THR A 77 0.15 7.45 6.34
C THR A 77 0.87 8.79 6.51
N ILE A 78 1.82 8.85 7.46
CA ILE A 78 2.64 10.06 7.69
C ILE A 78 3.46 10.38 6.45
N ALA A 79 4.05 9.38 5.81
CA ALA A 79 4.77 9.56 4.55
C ALA A 79 3.85 10.11 3.45
N THR A 80 2.61 9.62 3.32
CA THR A 80 1.64 10.15 2.35
C THR A 80 1.33 11.63 2.62
N LEU A 81 1.09 11.99 3.88
CA LEU A 81 0.86 13.37 4.31
C LEU A 81 2.09 14.25 4.08
N THR A 82 3.28 13.75 4.38
CA THR A 82 4.55 14.44 4.11
C THR A 82 4.72 14.74 2.61
N GLY A 83 4.36 13.79 1.74
CA GLY A 83 4.33 14.01 0.30
C GLY A 83 3.42 15.16 -0.12
N GLY A 84 2.22 15.24 0.49
CA GLY A 84 1.30 16.37 0.30
C GLY A 84 1.85 17.70 0.84
N PHE A 85 2.41 17.66 2.04
CA PHE A 85 3.01 18.83 2.69
C PHE A 85 4.18 19.41 1.87
N LEU A 86 5.08 18.55 1.39
CA LEU A 86 6.27 19.00 0.66
C LEU A 86 5.98 19.39 -0.79
N PHE A 87 5.11 18.66 -1.48
CA PHE A 87 4.97 18.80 -2.94
C PHE A 87 3.57 19.25 -3.38
N GLY A 88 2.67 19.51 -2.43
CA GLY A 88 1.28 19.85 -2.72
C GLY A 88 0.46 18.63 -3.19
N ILE A 89 -0.79 18.88 -3.59
CA ILE A 89 -1.69 17.80 -4.04
C ILE A 89 -1.13 17.12 -5.30
N PHE A 90 -0.72 17.90 -6.27
CA PHE A 90 -0.03 17.45 -7.46
C PHE A 90 1.27 18.27 -7.60
N PRO A 91 2.43 17.62 -7.65
CA PRO A 91 2.77 16.23 -7.92
C PRO A 91 2.85 15.29 -6.69
N GLY A 92 2.57 15.75 -5.47
CA GLY A 92 2.67 14.94 -4.25
C GLY A 92 1.90 13.62 -4.34
N ALA A 93 0.65 13.63 -4.85
CA ALA A 93 -0.12 12.40 -5.04
C ALA A 93 0.53 11.44 -6.03
N LEU A 94 1.14 11.96 -7.11
CA LEU A 94 1.87 11.14 -8.07
C LEU A 94 3.08 10.46 -7.42
N PHE A 95 3.89 11.22 -6.67
CA PHE A 95 5.06 10.68 -5.97
C PHE A 95 4.64 9.63 -4.92
N ASN A 96 3.57 9.90 -4.17
CA ASN A 96 3.00 8.97 -3.20
C ASN A 96 2.55 7.66 -3.86
N VAL A 97 1.79 7.73 -4.96
CA VAL A 97 1.31 6.54 -5.69
C VAL A 97 2.48 5.74 -6.26
N LEU A 98 3.45 6.39 -6.89
CA LEU A 98 4.62 5.71 -7.46
C LEU A 98 5.45 5.02 -6.38
N ALA A 99 5.80 5.75 -5.31
CA ALA A 99 6.62 5.21 -4.23
C ALA A 99 5.92 4.06 -3.50
N ALA A 100 4.63 4.21 -3.17
CA ALA A 100 3.85 3.16 -2.51
C ALA A 100 3.69 1.92 -3.42
N THR A 101 3.49 2.10 -4.72
CA THR A 101 3.39 0.99 -5.68
C THR A 101 4.71 0.24 -5.82
N LEU A 102 5.83 0.95 -5.89
CA LEU A 102 7.16 0.33 -5.91
C LEU A 102 7.43 -0.45 -4.62
N GLY A 103 7.16 0.14 -3.46
CA GLY A 103 7.31 -0.54 -2.17
C GLY A 103 6.41 -1.76 -2.03
N ALA A 104 5.14 -1.66 -2.44
CA ALA A 104 4.21 -2.78 -2.47
C ALA A 104 4.68 -3.90 -3.41
N THR A 105 5.31 -3.52 -4.53
CA THR A 105 5.89 -4.48 -5.48
C THR A 105 7.10 -5.22 -4.87
N LEU A 106 7.94 -4.53 -4.13
CA LEU A 106 9.08 -5.14 -3.44
C LEU A 106 8.63 -6.20 -2.42
N ILE A 107 7.66 -5.87 -1.55
CA ILE A 107 7.14 -6.83 -0.57
C ILE A 107 6.38 -7.98 -1.25
N PHE A 108 5.64 -7.71 -2.33
CA PHE A 108 4.99 -8.75 -3.13
C PHE A 108 6.01 -9.75 -3.69
N LEU A 109 7.09 -9.28 -4.29
CA LEU A 109 8.14 -10.12 -4.84
C LEU A 109 8.87 -10.91 -3.74
N ALA A 110 9.19 -10.27 -2.63
CA ALA A 110 9.82 -10.91 -1.48
C ALA A 110 8.94 -12.02 -0.89
N ALA A 111 7.62 -11.79 -0.77
CA ALA A 111 6.66 -12.78 -0.32
C ALA A 111 6.55 -13.95 -1.30
N ARG A 112 6.47 -13.66 -2.60
CA ARG A 112 6.34 -14.66 -3.66
C ARG A 112 7.54 -15.60 -3.72
N TYR A 113 8.75 -15.04 -3.70
CA TYR A 113 9.99 -15.84 -3.80
C TYR A 113 10.43 -16.46 -2.47
N GLY A 114 10.06 -15.83 -1.34
CA GLY A 114 10.47 -16.29 -0.02
C GLY A 114 9.52 -17.29 0.65
N LEU A 115 8.20 -17.10 0.51
CA LEU A 115 7.18 -17.90 1.22
C LEU A 115 6.39 -18.86 0.31
N GLY A 116 6.39 -18.64 -1.01
CA GLY A 116 5.57 -19.23 -2.06
C GLY A 116 4.79 -20.52 -1.72
N ASP A 117 5.46 -21.66 -1.75
CA ASP A 117 4.77 -22.97 -1.70
C ASP A 117 4.18 -23.37 -0.34
N ARG A 118 4.70 -22.82 0.76
CA ARG A 118 4.28 -23.21 2.12
C ARG A 118 3.10 -22.42 2.63
N LEU A 119 3.14 -21.12 2.38
CA LEU A 119 2.10 -20.24 2.88
C LEU A 119 0.86 -20.31 1.98
N SER A 120 1.02 -20.59 0.69
CA SER A 120 -0.08 -20.91 -0.22
C SER A 120 -0.94 -22.05 0.33
N ARG A 121 -0.30 -23.15 0.75
CA ARG A 121 -1.01 -24.30 1.38
C ARG A 121 -1.69 -23.98 2.70
N ARG A 122 -1.13 -23.05 3.50
CA ARG A 122 -1.77 -22.60 4.73
C ARG A 122 -2.94 -21.65 4.46
N MET A 123 -2.90 -20.93 3.36
CA MET A 123 -4.01 -20.07 2.94
C MET A 123 -5.21 -20.87 2.46
N ASP A 124 -5.01 -22.06 1.90
CA ASP A 124 -6.10 -22.98 1.56
C ASP A 124 -6.87 -23.44 2.80
N ALA A 125 -6.20 -23.50 3.95
CA ALA A 125 -6.79 -23.83 5.26
C ALA A 125 -7.18 -22.58 6.06
N SER A 126 -7.01 -21.35 5.53
CA SER A 126 -7.33 -20.12 6.25
C SER A 126 -8.83 -19.81 6.22
N GLU A 127 -9.31 -19.15 7.26
CA GLU A 127 -10.69 -18.70 7.39
C GLU A 127 -10.79 -17.16 7.34
N GLY A 128 -12.00 -16.63 7.29
CA GLY A 128 -12.26 -15.21 7.39
C GLY A 128 -11.87 -14.40 6.14
N MET A 129 -11.26 -13.23 6.34
CA MET A 129 -10.95 -12.25 5.28
C MET A 129 -9.98 -12.81 4.24
N VAL A 130 -8.94 -13.52 4.65
CA VAL A 130 -7.92 -14.08 3.76
C VAL A 130 -8.53 -15.06 2.76
N ARG A 131 -9.40 -15.96 3.24
CA ARG A 131 -10.14 -16.91 2.38
C ARG A 131 -11.05 -16.19 1.38
N LYS A 132 -11.80 -15.18 1.83
CA LYS A 132 -12.68 -14.39 0.94
C LYS A 132 -11.89 -13.69 -0.17
N ILE A 133 -10.76 -13.10 0.17
CA ILE A 133 -9.87 -12.45 -0.82
C ILE A 133 -9.33 -13.49 -1.81
N LYS A 134 -8.85 -14.64 -1.32
CA LYS A 134 -8.36 -15.73 -2.20
C LYS A 134 -9.44 -16.19 -3.18
N THR A 135 -10.63 -16.55 -2.67
CA THR A 135 -11.75 -16.97 -3.51
C THR A 135 -12.13 -15.91 -4.54
N GLY A 136 -12.21 -14.64 -4.12
CA GLY A 136 -12.51 -13.54 -5.04
C GLY A 136 -11.43 -13.33 -6.11
N ILE A 137 -10.14 -13.55 -5.77
CA ILE A 137 -9.04 -13.50 -6.74
C ILE A 137 -9.14 -14.68 -7.75
N ASP A 138 -9.48 -15.87 -7.28
CA ASP A 138 -9.62 -17.06 -8.13
C ASP A 138 -10.80 -16.89 -9.12
N GLU A 139 -11.91 -16.30 -8.68
CA GLU A 139 -13.10 -16.08 -9.50
C GLU A 139 -12.99 -14.86 -10.41
N ASN A 140 -12.56 -13.72 -9.88
CA ASN A 140 -12.50 -12.42 -10.60
C ASN A 140 -11.30 -11.60 -10.16
N GLN A 141 -10.13 -11.94 -10.66
CA GLN A 141 -8.85 -11.41 -10.20
C GLN A 141 -8.76 -9.88 -10.23
N TRP A 142 -9.12 -9.23 -11.35
CA TRP A 142 -9.05 -7.77 -11.48
C TRP A 142 -9.97 -7.06 -10.50
N SER A 143 -11.24 -7.47 -10.44
CA SER A 143 -12.21 -6.87 -9.53
C SER A 143 -11.77 -6.97 -8.08
N MET A 144 -11.29 -8.15 -7.68
CA MET A 144 -10.85 -8.36 -6.30
C MET A 144 -9.58 -7.58 -5.97
N LEU A 145 -8.63 -7.49 -6.90
CA LEU A 145 -7.41 -6.70 -6.71
C LEU A 145 -7.72 -5.20 -6.53
N PHE A 146 -8.66 -4.65 -7.29
CA PHE A 146 -9.11 -3.27 -7.09
C PHE A 146 -9.86 -3.10 -5.76
N LEU A 147 -10.76 -4.01 -5.41
CA LEU A 147 -11.53 -3.94 -4.17
C LEU A 147 -10.64 -3.89 -2.94
N ILE A 148 -9.62 -4.76 -2.85
CA ILE A 148 -8.71 -4.78 -1.70
C ILE A 148 -7.84 -3.52 -1.59
N ARG A 149 -7.77 -2.70 -2.65
CA ARG A 149 -7.08 -1.39 -2.65
C ARG A 149 -8.01 -0.23 -2.35
N LEU A 150 -9.26 -0.31 -2.81
CA LEU A 150 -10.27 0.74 -2.61
C LEU A 150 -10.89 0.69 -1.22
N VAL A 151 -11.07 -0.51 -0.65
CA VAL A 151 -11.71 -0.68 0.66
C VAL A 151 -10.74 -0.36 1.79
N PRO A 152 -10.95 0.74 2.55
CA PRO A 152 -10.00 1.17 3.59
C PRO A 152 -9.86 0.18 4.76
N ALA A 153 -10.84 -0.72 4.93
CA ALA A 153 -10.83 -1.72 6.01
C ALA A 153 -9.89 -2.90 5.74
N VAL A 154 -9.34 -3.05 4.54
CA VAL A 154 -8.40 -4.14 4.22
C VAL A 154 -7.02 -3.79 4.75
N PRO A 155 -6.46 -4.58 5.69
CA PRO A 155 -5.12 -4.32 6.20
C PRO A 155 -4.07 -4.35 5.09
N PHE A 156 -3.16 -3.40 5.10
CA PHE A 156 -2.14 -3.20 4.07
C PHE A 156 -1.31 -4.47 3.78
N PHE A 157 -0.89 -5.17 4.84
CA PHE A 157 -0.13 -6.41 4.67
C PHE A 157 -0.93 -7.51 3.97
N VAL A 158 -2.25 -7.62 4.25
CA VAL A 158 -3.14 -8.58 3.58
C VAL A 158 -3.23 -8.25 2.09
N ALA A 159 -3.44 -6.97 1.77
CA ALA A 159 -3.55 -6.50 0.40
C ALA A 159 -2.28 -6.73 -0.45
N ASN A 160 -1.11 -6.85 0.18
CA ASN A 160 0.16 -7.10 -0.51
C ASN A 160 0.56 -8.58 -0.51
N LEU A 161 0.38 -9.28 0.62
CA LEU A 161 0.86 -10.66 0.76
C LEU A 161 -0.09 -11.67 0.11
N VAL A 162 -1.41 -11.52 0.27
CA VAL A 162 -2.37 -12.50 -0.27
C VAL A 162 -2.23 -12.65 -1.79
N PRO A 163 -2.21 -11.57 -2.60
CA PRO A 163 -2.02 -11.69 -4.05
C PRO A 163 -0.70 -12.38 -4.44
N ALA A 164 0.39 -12.13 -3.68
CA ALA A 164 1.68 -12.76 -3.92
C ALA A 164 1.63 -14.28 -3.76
N LEU A 165 0.85 -14.75 -2.78
CA LEU A 165 0.77 -16.15 -2.37
C LEU A 165 -0.23 -16.97 -3.19
N VAL A 166 -1.21 -16.31 -3.82
CA VAL A 166 -2.17 -16.96 -4.74
C VAL A 166 -1.78 -16.79 -6.22
N ASN A 167 -0.51 -16.62 -6.49
CA ASN A 167 0.07 -16.58 -7.84
C ASN A 167 -0.51 -15.49 -8.77
N VAL A 168 -0.95 -14.35 -8.24
CA VAL A 168 -1.36 -13.20 -9.06
C VAL A 168 -0.19 -12.77 -9.95
N PRO A 169 -0.36 -12.59 -11.27
CA PRO A 169 0.70 -12.05 -12.12
C PRO A 169 1.15 -10.67 -11.66
N LEU A 170 2.48 -10.42 -11.69
CA LEU A 170 3.07 -9.18 -11.21
C LEU A 170 2.44 -7.95 -11.86
N TYR A 171 2.21 -7.98 -13.17
CA TYR A 171 1.62 -6.83 -13.89
C TYR A 171 0.21 -6.49 -13.40
N ARG A 172 -0.62 -7.51 -13.07
CA ARG A 172 -1.97 -7.28 -12.51
C ARG A 172 -1.90 -6.67 -11.13
N PHE A 173 -0.98 -7.16 -10.30
CA PHE A 173 -0.73 -6.59 -8.98
C PHE A 173 -0.25 -5.14 -9.09
N PHE A 174 0.74 -4.87 -9.94
CA PHE A 174 1.30 -3.53 -10.14
C PHE A 174 0.23 -2.54 -10.61
N VAL A 175 -0.47 -2.86 -11.70
CA VAL A 175 -1.49 -1.97 -12.29
C VAL A 175 -2.65 -1.74 -11.32
N SER A 176 -3.18 -2.80 -10.71
CA SER A 176 -4.29 -2.66 -9.75
C SER A 176 -3.87 -1.89 -8.49
N THR A 177 -2.61 -2.00 -8.06
CA THR A 177 -2.08 -1.20 -6.95
C THR A 177 -1.93 0.26 -7.37
N ALA A 178 -1.26 0.54 -8.47
CA ALA A 178 -1.01 1.90 -8.94
C ALA A 178 -2.31 2.69 -9.14
N LEU A 179 -3.34 2.07 -9.72
CA LEU A 179 -4.62 2.73 -9.97
C LEU A 179 -5.56 2.68 -8.76
N GLY A 180 -5.57 1.54 -8.04
CA GLY A 180 -6.50 1.32 -6.94
C GLY A 180 -6.21 2.14 -5.69
N ILE A 181 -4.95 2.54 -5.46
CA ILE A 181 -4.60 3.40 -4.31
C ILE A 181 -4.81 4.89 -4.59
N VAL A 182 -5.02 5.31 -5.85
CA VAL A 182 -5.14 6.74 -6.23
C VAL A 182 -6.17 7.49 -5.39
N PRO A 183 -7.42 7.01 -5.19
CA PRO A 183 -8.42 7.76 -4.43
C PRO A 183 -7.97 8.05 -3.01
N GLY A 184 -7.48 7.04 -2.30
CA GLY A 184 -6.95 7.20 -0.94
C GLY A 184 -5.70 8.07 -0.89
N ALA A 185 -4.78 7.91 -1.85
CA ALA A 185 -3.57 8.73 -1.94
C ALA A 185 -3.92 10.20 -2.16
N VAL A 186 -4.84 10.53 -3.04
CA VAL A 186 -5.28 11.93 -3.28
C VAL A 186 -5.89 12.52 -2.02
N VAL A 187 -6.77 11.79 -1.32
CA VAL A 187 -7.39 12.27 -0.08
C VAL A 187 -6.32 12.60 0.97
N TYR A 188 -5.46 11.66 1.30
CA TYR A 188 -4.44 11.90 2.33
C TYR A 188 -3.37 12.90 1.88
N THR A 189 -3.02 12.96 0.59
CA THR A 189 -2.12 13.99 0.07
C THR A 189 -2.74 15.38 0.19
N SER A 190 -4.06 15.52 -0.03
CA SER A 190 -4.77 16.80 0.14
C SER A 190 -4.76 17.26 1.60
N VAL A 191 -4.97 16.34 2.55
CA VAL A 191 -4.79 16.63 3.99
C VAL A 191 -3.35 17.09 4.26
N GLY A 192 -2.37 16.37 3.70
CA GLY A 192 -0.95 16.71 3.83
C GLY A 192 -0.62 18.12 3.31
N ALA A 193 -1.20 18.51 2.17
CA ALA A 193 -1.01 19.84 1.61
C ALA A 193 -1.54 20.96 2.53
N GLY A 194 -2.55 20.68 3.36
CA GLY A 194 -3.09 21.61 4.36
C GLY A 194 -2.36 21.60 5.71
N LEU A 195 -1.37 20.74 5.94
CA LEU A 195 -0.71 20.59 7.25
C LEU A 195 -0.05 21.86 7.75
N GLY A 196 0.41 22.74 6.87
CA GLY A 196 0.99 24.02 7.28
C GLY A 196 0.03 24.87 8.11
N GLU A 197 -1.24 24.94 7.73
CA GLU A 197 -2.29 25.66 8.45
C GLU A 197 -2.69 24.94 9.75
N VAL A 198 -2.80 23.60 9.70
CA VAL A 198 -3.12 22.78 10.88
C VAL A 198 -2.07 22.94 11.97
N PHE A 199 -0.79 22.89 11.61
CA PHE A 199 0.32 23.10 12.55
C PHE A 199 0.39 24.52 13.07
N ALA A 200 0.06 25.52 12.24
CA ALA A 200 0.02 26.92 12.68
C ALA A 200 -1.06 27.16 13.76
N LYS A 201 -2.14 26.37 13.78
CA LYS A 201 -3.20 26.41 14.78
C LYS A 201 -2.95 25.53 16.00
N GLY A 202 -1.86 24.76 16.01
CA GLY A 202 -1.57 23.78 17.06
C GLY A 202 -2.53 22.56 17.05
N GLU A 203 -3.15 22.29 15.91
CA GLU A 203 -4.11 21.20 15.75
C GLU A 203 -3.43 19.93 15.19
N THR A 204 -4.10 18.78 15.30
CA THR A 204 -3.69 17.53 14.69
C THR A 204 -4.52 17.25 13.44
N PRO A 205 -3.93 16.64 12.38
CA PRO A 205 -4.65 16.35 11.15
C PRO A 205 -5.77 15.32 11.37
N ASN A 206 -6.93 15.54 10.73
CA ASN A 206 -8.05 14.60 10.74
C ASN A 206 -7.80 13.43 9.78
N LEU A 207 -7.30 12.31 10.31
CA LEU A 207 -7.09 11.10 9.53
C LEU A 207 -8.37 10.32 9.24
N GLY A 208 -9.45 10.62 9.96
CA GLY A 208 -10.77 10.01 9.74
C GLY A 208 -11.52 10.55 8.52
N ILE A 209 -11.00 11.58 7.86
CA ILE A 209 -11.64 12.25 6.71
C ILE A 209 -12.06 11.28 5.59
N ILE A 210 -11.34 10.18 5.39
CA ILE A 210 -11.68 9.16 4.37
C ILE A 210 -13.02 8.49 4.64
N PHE A 211 -13.51 8.51 5.89
CA PHE A 211 -14.81 7.95 6.28
C PHE A 211 -15.93 8.97 6.25
N GLU A 212 -15.64 10.23 5.93
CA GLU A 212 -16.67 11.25 5.78
C GLU A 212 -17.52 10.96 4.54
N PRO A 213 -18.87 11.16 4.60
CA PRO A 213 -19.78 10.73 3.54
C PRO A 213 -19.42 11.27 2.15
N HIS A 214 -18.98 12.51 2.05
CA HIS A 214 -18.64 13.15 0.77
C HIS A 214 -17.36 12.58 0.12
N ILE A 215 -16.50 11.89 0.89
CA ILE A 215 -15.31 11.18 0.41
C ILE A 215 -15.59 9.69 0.28
N LEU A 216 -16.26 9.11 1.27
CA LEU A 216 -16.54 7.68 1.29
C LEU A 216 -17.51 7.26 0.17
N LEU A 217 -18.55 8.06 -0.14
CA LEU A 217 -19.50 7.72 -1.19
C LEU A 217 -18.88 7.57 -2.58
N PRO A 218 -18.01 8.47 -3.07
CA PRO A 218 -17.27 8.25 -4.31
C PRO A 218 -16.41 6.98 -4.29
N ILE A 219 -15.75 6.69 -3.15
CA ILE A 219 -14.92 5.46 -3.00
C ILE A 219 -15.81 4.21 -3.09
N LEU A 220 -16.97 4.21 -2.42
CA LEU A 220 -17.95 3.13 -2.51
C LEU A 220 -18.51 2.99 -3.93
N GLY A 221 -18.69 4.09 -4.66
CA GLY A 221 -19.05 4.09 -6.08
C GLY A 221 -18.00 3.37 -6.93
N LEU A 222 -16.71 3.64 -6.70
CA LEU A 222 -15.62 2.93 -7.36
C LEU A 222 -15.58 1.43 -6.97
N CYS A 223 -15.84 1.10 -5.71
CA CYS A 223 -15.99 -0.29 -5.27
C CYS A 223 -17.14 -1.00 -6.00
N ALA A 224 -18.29 -0.34 -6.14
CA ALA A 224 -19.43 -0.88 -6.88
C ALA A 224 -19.09 -1.13 -8.35
N LEU A 225 -18.37 -0.21 -9.00
CA LEU A 225 -17.87 -0.39 -10.37
C LEU A 225 -16.87 -1.57 -10.47
N ALA A 226 -16.00 -1.73 -9.48
CA ALA A 226 -15.06 -2.86 -9.44
C ALA A 226 -15.76 -4.22 -9.27
N ILE A 227 -16.91 -4.26 -8.59
CA ILE A 227 -17.73 -5.47 -8.41
C ILE A 227 -18.63 -5.74 -9.63
N LEU A 228 -18.95 -4.74 -10.42
CA LEU A 228 -19.90 -4.85 -11.53
C LEU A 228 -19.62 -6.04 -12.47
N PRO A 229 -18.37 -6.33 -12.93
CA PRO A 229 -18.09 -7.50 -13.76
C PRO A 229 -18.45 -8.82 -13.07
N VAL A 230 -18.27 -8.92 -11.75
CA VAL A 230 -18.60 -10.12 -10.96
C VAL A 230 -20.12 -10.34 -10.99
N ILE A 231 -20.89 -9.27 -10.72
CA ILE A 231 -22.36 -9.31 -10.72
C ILE A 231 -22.89 -9.67 -12.12
N LEU A 232 -22.36 -9.03 -13.17
CA LEU A 232 -22.78 -9.31 -14.55
C LEU A 232 -22.51 -10.77 -14.96
N ASN A 233 -21.36 -11.32 -14.58
CA ASN A 233 -21.02 -12.72 -14.84
C ASN A 233 -21.95 -13.67 -14.07
N ALA A 234 -22.24 -13.39 -12.80
CA ALA A 234 -23.15 -14.19 -12.00
C ALA A 234 -24.59 -14.18 -12.55
N VAL A 235 -25.06 -13.05 -13.06
CA VAL A 235 -26.39 -12.92 -13.68
C VAL A 235 -26.46 -13.62 -15.03
N ARG A 236 -25.39 -13.49 -15.86
CA ARG A 236 -25.30 -14.15 -17.17
C ARG A 236 -25.17 -15.66 -17.06
N GLY A 237 -24.38 -16.16 -16.08
CA GLY A 237 -24.22 -17.58 -15.82
C GLY A 237 -25.51 -18.29 -15.35
N LYS A 238 -26.47 -17.55 -14.78
CA LYS A 238 -27.80 -18.08 -14.42
C LYS A 238 -28.81 -18.10 -15.59
N LYS A 239 -28.50 -17.50 -16.74
CA LYS A 239 -29.37 -17.52 -17.94
C LYS A 239 -28.98 -18.57 -18.98
N GLY A 240 -28.00 -19.43 -18.67
CA GLY A 240 -27.53 -20.52 -19.54
C GLY A 240 -27.93 -21.90 -19.01
N ILE A 241 -29.22 -22.13 -18.73
CA ILE A 241 -29.86 -23.46 -18.66
C ILE A 241 -31.13 -23.39 -19.52
#